data_32e3bfedb74aa503b2e607184445db3e
#
_entry.id   32e3bfedb74aa503b2e607184445db3e
#
_cell.length_a   1.000
_cell.length_b   1.000
_cell.length_c   1.000
_cell.angle_alpha   90.00
_cell.angle_beta   90.00
_cell.angle_gamma   90.00
#
_symmetry.space_group_name_H-M   'P 1'
#
loop_
_entity.id
_entity.type
_entity.pdbx_description
1 polymer ?
#
loop_
_entity_poly.entity_id
_entity_poly.type
_entity_poly.pdbx_seq_one_letter_code
_entity_poly.pdbx_strand_id
1 'polypeptide(L)'
;RQNKAAAALEQLDILLKREPRSPGLRNLKAAVLGTIGEYGPALELYAGIVGEYPNQPKIWLSYGHALKTAGRQQDSIAAYRKSIELAPGLGEAWWSLANLKTFRFTPDDLDHMRAQLGKAELGLEDRFHFEFTLGKALEDAGEYAESFARYAEANRLRRSVVRYDAED
;
A
#
# COMPACT_ATOMS: atom_id res chain seq x y z
N ARG A 1 -13.20 17.19 -11.99
CA ARG A 1 -12.26 16.06 -11.80
C ARG A 1 -12.19 15.14 -13.04
N GLN A 2 -13.30 14.82 -13.67
CA GLN A 2 -13.34 13.95 -14.87
C GLN A 2 -12.53 14.52 -16.06
N ASN A 3 -12.61 15.83 -16.34
CA ASN A 3 -11.83 16.46 -17.42
C ASN A 3 -10.31 16.35 -17.22
N LYS A 4 -9.81 16.37 -15.99
CA LYS A 4 -8.38 16.20 -15.69
C LYS A 4 -7.93 14.75 -15.92
N ALA A 5 -8.77 13.78 -15.58
CA ALA A 5 -8.48 12.36 -15.81
C ALA A 5 -8.48 12.01 -17.31
N ALA A 6 -9.44 12.54 -18.08
CA ALA A 6 -9.48 12.34 -19.54
C ALA A 6 -8.23 12.91 -20.22
N ALA A 7 -7.81 14.13 -19.88
CA ALA A 7 -6.60 14.71 -20.39
C ALA A 7 -5.34 13.92 -20.00
N ALA A 8 -5.29 13.41 -18.75
CA ALA A 8 -4.17 12.56 -18.30
C ALA A 8 -4.11 11.24 -19.07
N LEU A 9 -5.25 10.60 -19.32
CA LEU A 9 -5.31 9.35 -20.10
C LEU A 9 -4.86 9.58 -21.55
N GLU A 10 -5.28 10.67 -22.18
CA GLU A 10 -4.85 11.01 -23.54
C GLU A 10 -3.32 11.19 -23.62
N GLN A 11 -2.73 11.92 -22.67
CA GLN A 11 -1.28 12.10 -22.62
C GLN A 11 -0.54 10.78 -22.36
N LEU A 12 -1.07 9.93 -21.48
CA LEU A 12 -0.51 8.62 -21.21
C LEU A 12 -0.59 7.70 -22.44
N ASP A 13 -1.68 7.76 -23.21
CA ASP A 13 -1.82 6.99 -24.43
C ASP A 13 -0.81 7.43 -25.52
N ILE A 14 -0.52 8.73 -25.60
CA ILE A 14 0.54 9.25 -26.49
C ILE A 14 1.92 8.73 -26.08
N LEU A 15 2.22 8.78 -24.78
CA LEU A 15 3.50 8.30 -24.24
C LEU A 15 3.64 6.78 -24.40
N LEU A 16 2.58 6.01 -24.14
CA LEU A 16 2.58 4.56 -24.31
C LEU A 16 2.68 4.10 -25.76
N LYS A 17 2.32 4.94 -26.75
CA LYS A 17 2.63 4.67 -28.17
C LYS A 17 4.13 4.69 -28.44
N ARG A 18 4.90 5.49 -27.69
CA ARG A 18 6.36 5.57 -27.80
C ARG A 18 7.06 4.49 -26.98
N GLU A 19 6.53 4.23 -25.80
CA GLU A 19 7.08 3.28 -24.83
C GLU A 19 6.01 2.29 -24.31
N PRO A 20 5.53 1.36 -25.18
CA PRO A 20 4.36 0.53 -24.87
C PRO A 20 4.58 -0.46 -23.70
N ARG A 21 5.83 -0.77 -23.38
CA ARG A 21 6.20 -1.67 -22.28
C ARG A 21 6.64 -0.98 -20.99
N SER A 22 6.63 0.36 -20.94
CA SER A 22 7.02 1.10 -19.74
C SER A 22 6.13 0.73 -18.54
N PRO A 23 6.67 0.08 -17.50
CA PRO A 23 5.86 -0.31 -16.34
C PRO A 23 5.38 0.92 -15.57
N GLY A 24 6.17 1.99 -15.52
CA GLY A 24 5.80 3.25 -14.87
C GLY A 24 4.61 3.94 -15.53
N LEU A 25 4.61 4.06 -16.86
CA LEU A 25 3.49 4.67 -17.61
C LEU A 25 2.22 3.83 -17.51
N ARG A 26 2.34 2.51 -17.61
CA ARG A 26 1.21 1.57 -17.46
C ARG A 26 0.64 1.62 -16.05
N ASN A 27 1.49 1.68 -15.02
CA ASN A 27 1.06 1.83 -13.63
C ASN A 27 0.31 3.14 -13.41
N LEU A 28 0.83 4.26 -13.96
CA LEU A 28 0.16 5.56 -13.87
C LEU A 28 -1.20 5.55 -14.58
N LYS A 29 -1.28 4.94 -15.77
CA LYS A 29 -2.56 4.78 -16.48
C LYS A 29 -3.56 3.95 -15.68
N ALA A 30 -3.14 2.84 -15.10
CA ALA A 30 -3.97 1.99 -14.25
C ALA A 30 -4.49 2.77 -13.03
N ALA A 31 -3.65 3.58 -12.38
CA ALA A 31 -4.04 4.42 -11.25
C ALA A 31 -5.10 5.46 -11.65
N VAL A 32 -4.93 6.13 -12.80
CA VAL A 32 -5.92 7.11 -13.31
C VAL A 32 -7.25 6.42 -13.62
N LEU A 33 -7.23 5.25 -14.28
CA LEU A 33 -8.43 4.45 -14.56
C LEU A 33 -9.14 4.07 -13.27
N GLY A 34 -8.42 3.65 -12.24
CA GLY A 34 -8.97 3.34 -10.92
C GLY A 34 -9.68 4.53 -10.27
N THR A 35 -9.12 5.75 -10.40
CA THR A 35 -9.72 6.97 -9.83
C THR A 35 -11.04 7.38 -10.50
N ILE A 36 -11.27 7.00 -11.73
CA ILE A 36 -12.52 7.27 -12.46
C ILE A 36 -13.52 6.10 -12.43
N GLY A 37 -13.17 5.01 -11.72
CA GLY A 37 -14.04 3.84 -11.57
C GLY A 37 -13.93 2.79 -12.66
N GLU A 38 -13.00 2.95 -13.61
CA GLU A 38 -12.71 1.98 -14.68
C GLU A 38 -11.83 0.83 -14.14
N TYR A 39 -12.38 0.05 -13.21
CA TYR A 39 -11.62 -0.97 -12.48
C TYR A 39 -11.19 -2.14 -13.36
N GLY A 40 -12.01 -2.59 -14.30
CA GLY A 40 -11.69 -3.68 -15.21
C GLY A 40 -10.40 -3.41 -16.01
N PRO A 41 -10.35 -2.33 -16.82
CA PRO A 41 -9.14 -1.94 -17.54
C PRO A 41 -7.94 -1.66 -16.64
N ALA A 42 -8.13 -1.09 -15.44
CA ALA A 42 -7.07 -0.87 -14.48
C ALA A 42 -6.44 -2.19 -14.00
N LEU A 43 -7.27 -3.18 -13.65
CA LEU A 43 -6.82 -4.50 -13.18
C LEU A 43 -6.10 -5.28 -14.29
N GLU A 44 -6.56 -5.20 -15.54
CA GLU A 44 -5.88 -5.81 -16.69
C GLU A 44 -4.47 -5.23 -16.89
N LEU A 45 -4.31 -3.92 -16.76
CA LEU A 45 -2.99 -3.27 -16.83
C LEU A 45 -2.08 -3.73 -15.69
N TYR A 46 -2.56 -3.75 -14.45
CA TYR A 46 -1.77 -4.23 -13.33
C TYR A 46 -1.36 -5.69 -13.49
N ALA A 47 -2.30 -6.56 -13.88
CA ALA A 47 -2.01 -7.98 -14.13
C ALA A 47 -0.91 -8.15 -15.20
N GLY A 48 -0.98 -7.38 -16.29
CA GLY A 48 0.05 -7.38 -17.33
C GLY A 48 1.41 -6.91 -16.81
N ILE A 49 1.44 -5.84 -16.00
CA ILE A 49 2.70 -5.30 -15.46
C ILE A 49 3.36 -6.31 -14.51
N VAL A 50 2.62 -6.88 -13.56
CA VAL A 50 3.20 -7.83 -12.59
C VAL A 50 3.57 -9.17 -13.26
N GLY A 51 2.94 -9.53 -14.37
CA GLY A 51 3.33 -10.68 -15.20
C GLY A 51 4.67 -10.47 -15.91
N GLU A 52 4.93 -9.27 -16.41
CA GLU A 52 6.19 -8.93 -17.10
C GLU A 52 7.31 -8.52 -16.11
N TYR A 53 6.95 -7.84 -15.01
CA TYR A 53 7.86 -7.30 -14.01
C TYR A 53 7.44 -7.74 -12.60
N PRO A 54 7.59 -9.05 -12.25
CA PRO A 54 7.05 -9.61 -11.01
C PRO A 54 7.75 -9.12 -9.75
N ASN A 55 8.94 -8.53 -9.86
CA ASN A 55 9.78 -8.13 -8.73
C ASN A 55 9.68 -6.62 -8.38
N GLN A 56 8.50 -6.03 -8.58
CA GLN A 56 8.22 -4.62 -8.31
C GLN A 56 7.25 -4.49 -7.11
N PRO A 57 7.74 -4.36 -5.86
CA PRO A 57 6.88 -4.39 -4.67
C PRO A 57 5.83 -3.29 -4.66
N LYS A 58 6.16 -2.08 -5.10
CA LYS A 58 5.23 -0.96 -5.15
C LYS A 58 4.12 -1.13 -6.20
N ILE A 59 4.37 -1.86 -7.28
CA ILE A 59 3.34 -2.18 -8.28
C ILE A 59 2.38 -3.22 -7.72
N TRP A 60 2.89 -4.23 -7.01
CA TRP A 60 2.05 -5.18 -6.29
C TRP A 60 1.17 -4.50 -5.24
N LEU A 61 1.71 -3.50 -4.51
CA LEU A 61 0.95 -2.69 -3.58
C LEU A 61 -0.18 -1.94 -4.27
N SER A 62 0.11 -1.25 -5.38
CA SER A 62 -0.89 -0.52 -6.18
C SER A 62 -1.95 -1.46 -6.75
N TYR A 63 -1.56 -2.64 -7.22
CA TYR A 63 -2.47 -3.68 -7.69
C TYR A 63 -3.39 -4.15 -6.55
N GLY A 64 -2.84 -4.36 -5.36
CA GLY A 64 -3.61 -4.69 -4.16
C GLY A 64 -4.68 -3.62 -3.84
N HIS A 65 -4.35 -2.35 -3.94
CA HIS A 65 -5.31 -1.26 -3.75
C HIS A 65 -6.43 -1.27 -4.79
N ALA A 66 -6.10 -1.48 -6.06
CA ALA A 66 -7.09 -1.57 -7.14
C ALA A 66 -8.02 -2.78 -6.94
N LEU A 67 -7.48 -3.94 -6.57
CA LEU A 67 -8.24 -5.14 -6.27
C LEU A 67 -9.18 -4.94 -5.09
N LYS A 68 -8.70 -4.31 -4.00
CA LYS A 68 -9.53 -3.95 -2.84
C LYS A 68 -10.70 -3.06 -3.25
N THR A 69 -10.43 -2.02 -4.02
CA THR A 69 -11.46 -1.07 -4.47
C THR A 69 -12.49 -1.73 -5.39
N ALA A 70 -12.06 -2.69 -6.21
CA ALA A 70 -12.93 -3.51 -7.05
C ALA A 70 -13.70 -4.61 -6.29
N GLY A 71 -13.55 -4.70 -4.96
CA GLY A 71 -14.23 -5.70 -4.12
C GLY A 71 -13.59 -7.10 -4.15
N ARG A 72 -12.42 -7.26 -4.78
CA ARG A 72 -11.68 -8.54 -4.88
C ARG A 72 -10.75 -8.72 -3.69
N GLN A 73 -11.33 -8.92 -2.50
CA GLN A 73 -10.56 -8.89 -1.25
C GLN A 73 -9.48 -9.97 -1.16
N GLN A 74 -9.75 -11.22 -1.56
CA GLN A 74 -8.75 -12.30 -1.47
C GLN A 74 -7.56 -12.04 -2.39
N ASP A 75 -7.81 -11.57 -3.59
CA ASP A 75 -6.75 -11.20 -4.55
C ASP A 75 -5.95 -10.00 -4.06
N SER A 76 -6.61 -9.05 -3.41
CA SER A 76 -5.96 -7.91 -2.76
C SER A 76 -4.99 -8.36 -1.66
N ILE A 77 -5.40 -9.29 -0.80
CA ILE A 77 -4.53 -9.89 0.23
C ILE A 77 -3.31 -10.54 -0.42
N ALA A 78 -3.52 -11.34 -1.47
CA ALA A 78 -2.43 -12.01 -2.18
C ALA A 78 -1.43 -11.00 -2.77
N ALA A 79 -1.91 -9.91 -3.37
CA ALA A 79 -1.07 -8.86 -3.93
C ALA A 79 -0.27 -8.10 -2.84
N TYR A 80 -0.88 -7.77 -1.71
CA TYR A 80 -0.18 -7.17 -0.57
C TYR A 80 0.86 -8.12 0.03
N ARG A 81 0.55 -9.40 0.17
CA ARG A 81 1.50 -10.42 0.62
C ARG A 81 2.70 -10.52 -0.32
N LYS A 82 2.46 -10.45 -1.65
CA LYS A 82 3.55 -10.44 -2.62
C LYS A 82 4.42 -9.19 -2.51
N SER A 83 3.82 -8.03 -2.28
CA SER A 83 4.56 -6.79 -2.00
C SER A 83 5.45 -6.94 -0.75
N ILE A 84 4.93 -7.52 0.32
CA ILE A 84 5.67 -7.78 1.58
C ILE A 84 6.81 -8.79 1.37
N GLU A 85 6.57 -9.87 0.62
CA GLU A 85 7.61 -10.86 0.28
C GLU A 85 8.80 -10.20 -0.41
N LEU A 86 8.52 -9.28 -1.36
CA LEU A 86 9.56 -8.59 -2.14
C LEU A 86 10.25 -7.46 -1.36
N ALA A 87 9.53 -6.80 -0.47
CA ALA A 87 10.02 -5.68 0.35
C ALA A 87 9.43 -5.76 1.77
N PRO A 88 9.99 -6.59 2.67
CA PRO A 88 9.47 -6.76 4.02
C PRO A 88 9.45 -5.50 4.88
N GLY A 89 10.29 -4.51 4.56
CA GLY A 89 10.37 -3.21 5.23
C GLY A 89 9.36 -2.16 4.71
N LEU A 90 8.56 -2.48 3.70
CA LEU A 90 7.55 -1.56 3.16
C LEU A 90 6.32 -1.52 4.08
N GLY A 91 6.32 -0.60 5.05
CA GLY A 91 5.30 -0.49 6.09
C GLY A 91 3.89 -0.28 5.54
N GLU A 92 3.75 0.44 4.42
CA GLU A 92 2.46 0.68 3.78
C GLU A 92 1.75 -0.61 3.34
N ALA A 93 2.50 -1.63 2.89
CA ALA A 93 1.92 -2.92 2.51
C ALA A 93 1.31 -3.65 3.72
N TRP A 94 1.99 -3.63 4.85
CA TRP A 94 1.50 -4.17 6.12
C TRP A 94 0.28 -3.41 6.63
N TRP A 95 0.33 -2.09 6.60
CA TRP A 95 -0.79 -1.23 6.97
C TRP A 95 -2.01 -1.44 6.08
N SER A 96 -1.80 -1.69 4.80
CA SER A 96 -2.88 -2.00 3.85
C SER A 96 -3.62 -3.29 4.19
N LEU A 97 -2.90 -4.32 4.67
CA LEU A 97 -3.52 -5.55 5.22
C LEU A 97 -4.31 -5.26 6.49
N ALA A 98 -3.76 -4.47 7.42
CA ALA A 98 -4.42 -4.10 8.66
C ALA A 98 -5.76 -3.37 8.44
N ASN A 99 -5.86 -2.61 7.35
CA ASN A 99 -7.07 -1.89 6.96
C ASN A 99 -8.16 -2.76 6.29
N LEU A 100 -7.91 -4.05 6.10
CA LEU A 100 -8.93 -5.00 5.67
C LEU A 100 -9.67 -5.52 6.90
N LYS A 101 -10.96 -5.21 7.03
CA LYS A 101 -11.76 -5.46 8.25
C LYS A 101 -11.75 -6.90 8.73
N THR A 102 -11.69 -7.87 7.80
CA THR A 102 -11.76 -9.30 8.12
C THR A 102 -10.39 -9.98 8.16
N PHE A 103 -9.31 -9.26 7.81
CA PHE A 103 -7.97 -9.80 7.85
C PHE A 103 -7.44 -9.88 9.29
N ARG A 104 -6.74 -10.98 9.60
CA ARG A 104 -6.06 -11.17 10.88
C ARG A 104 -4.62 -11.59 10.63
N PHE A 105 -3.70 -10.95 11.34
CA PHE A 105 -2.28 -11.32 11.31
C PHE A 105 -2.03 -12.59 12.12
N THR A 106 -1.06 -13.37 11.66
CA THR A 106 -0.56 -14.54 12.39
C THR A 106 0.48 -14.13 13.43
N PRO A 107 0.81 -14.98 14.43
CA PRO A 107 1.92 -14.71 15.36
C PRO A 107 3.25 -14.45 14.63
N ASP A 108 3.54 -15.19 13.55
CA ASP A 108 4.73 -14.98 12.71
C ASP A 108 4.74 -13.59 12.07
N ASP A 109 3.58 -13.08 11.65
CA ASP A 109 3.47 -11.72 11.13
C ASP A 109 3.85 -10.68 12.18
N LEU A 110 3.42 -10.86 13.43
CA LEU A 110 3.76 -9.97 14.55
C LEU A 110 5.26 -9.95 14.80
N ASP A 111 5.90 -11.13 14.77
CA ASP A 111 7.34 -11.25 14.94
C ASP A 111 8.13 -10.61 13.80
N HIS A 112 7.66 -10.76 12.57
CA HIS A 112 8.22 -10.06 11.42
C HIS A 112 8.13 -8.53 11.55
N MET A 113 6.98 -8.01 11.98
CA MET A 113 6.80 -6.57 12.21
C MET A 113 7.70 -6.05 13.32
N ARG A 114 7.83 -6.77 14.43
CA ARG A 114 8.77 -6.43 15.53
C ARG A 114 10.21 -6.40 15.04
N ALA A 115 10.61 -7.38 14.23
CA ALA A 115 11.95 -7.44 13.65
C ALA A 115 12.23 -6.24 12.72
N GLN A 116 11.26 -5.80 11.92
CA GLN A 116 11.42 -4.59 11.09
C GLN A 116 11.58 -3.33 11.96
N LEU A 117 10.76 -3.18 13.00
CA LEU A 117 10.86 -2.05 13.93
C LEU A 117 12.19 -1.99 14.69
N GLY A 118 12.87 -3.13 14.88
CA GLY A 118 14.21 -3.22 15.48
C GLY A 118 15.34 -2.69 14.58
N LYS A 119 15.09 -2.46 13.29
CA LYS A 119 16.11 -1.98 12.35
C LYS A 119 16.30 -0.47 12.48
N ALA A 120 17.57 -0.04 12.68
CA ALA A 120 17.89 1.37 12.82
C ALA A 120 17.66 2.17 11.53
N GLU A 121 17.89 1.54 10.38
CA GLU A 121 17.75 2.12 9.05
C GLU A 121 16.31 2.26 8.54
N LEU A 122 15.32 1.74 9.30
CA LEU A 122 13.91 1.84 8.90
C LEU A 122 13.47 3.30 8.84
N GLY A 123 12.98 3.73 7.67
CA GLY A 123 12.49 5.09 7.45
C GLY A 123 11.33 5.46 8.37
N LEU A 124 11.18 6.76 8.64
CA LEU A 124 10.19 7.25 9.58
C LEU A 124 8.75 6.93 9.17
N GLU A 125 8.46 7.01 7.88
CA GLU A 125 7.14 6.68 7.33
C GLU A 125 6.81 5.19 7.48
N ASP A 126 7.75 4.32 7.12
CA ASP A 126 7.58 2.88 7.32
C ASP A 126 7.44 2.55 8.80
N ARG A 127 8.23 3.19 9.65
CA ARG A 127 8.19 2.99 11.10
C ARG A 127 6.81 3.29 11.69
N PHE A 128 6.19 4.43 11.37
CA PHE A 128 4.86 4.71 11.89
C PHE A 128 3.79 3.77 11.32
N HIS A 129 3.91 3.33 10.06
CA HIS A 129 3.03 2.31 9.50
C HIS A 129 3.14 0.98 10.25
N PHE A 130 4.36 0.53 10.58
CA PHE A 130 4.55 -0.67 11.39
C PHE A 130 4.00 -0.53 12.81
N GLU A 131 4.20 0.61 13.47
CA GLU A 131 3.64 0.84 14.80
C GLU A 131 2.11 0.80 14.80
N PHE A 132 1.44 1.44 13.83
CA PHE A 132 -0.01 1.35 13.68
C PHE A 132 -0.47 -0.08 13.37
N THR A 133 0.21 -0.77 12.46
CA THR A 133 -0.14 -2.13 12.04
C THR A 133 -0.01 -3.11 13.20
N LEU A 134 1.10 -3.04 13.93
CA LEU A 134 1.34 -3.89 15.09
C LEU A 134 0.35 -3.57 16.22
N GLY A 135 0.05 -2.29 16.45
CA GLY A 135 -0.99 -1.87 17.38
C GLY A 135 -2.34 -2.52 17.07
N LYS A 136 -2.75 -2.49 15.80
CA LYS A 136 -4.00 -3.13 15.36
C LYS A 136 -3.97 -4.65 15.49
N ALA A 137 -2.87 -5.28 15.13
CA ALA A 137 -2.71 -6.73 15.23
C ALA A 137 -2.79 -7.20 16.70
N LEU A 138 -2.17 -6.47 17.62
CA LEU A 138 -2.20 -6.74 19.05
C LEU A 138 -3.59 -6.49 19.66
N GLU A 139 -4.30 -5.45 19.21
CA GLU A 139 -5.69 -5.20 19.59
C GLU A 139 -6.58 -6.40 19.21
N ASP A 140 -6.45 -6.90 17.99
CA ASP A 140 -7.18 -8.07 17.51
C ASP A 140 -6.82 -9.36 18.27
N ALA A 141 -5.61 -9.44 18.82
CA ALA A 141 -5.14 -10.54 19.66
C ALA A 141 -5.51 -10.40 21.16
N GLY A 142 -6.08 -9.25 21.55
CA GLY A 142 -6.43 -8.97 22.97
C GLY A 142 -5.26 -8.46 23.84
N GLU A 143 -4.12 -8.17 23.23
CA GLU A 143 -2.91 -7.64 23.88
C GLU A 143 -2.97 -6.10 24.04
N TYR A 144 -3.98 -5.63 24.77
CA TYR A 144 -4.37 -4.21 24.78
C TYR A 144 -3.29 -3.26 25.30
N ALA A 145 -2.50 -3.69 26.29
CA ALA A 145 -1.47 -2.83 26.87
C ALA A 145 -0.35 -2.52 25.87
N GLU A 146 0.14 -3.53 25.16
CA GLU A 146 1.15 -3.34 24.11
C GLU A 146 0.54 -2.61 22.90
N SER A 147 -0.68 -2.96 22.51
CA SER A 147 -1.42 -2.27 21.44
C SER A 147 -1.49 -0.76 21.69
N PHE A 148 -1.88 -0.35 22.89
CA PHE A 148 -1.94 1.08 23.25
C PHE A 148 -0.57 1.76 23.14
N ALA A 149 0.50 1.12 23.61
CA ALA A 149 1.85 1.65 23.53
C ALA A 149 2.29 1.84 22.07
N ARG A 150 1.94 0.90 21.18
CA ARG A 150 2.24 0.99 19.75
C ARG A 150 1.48 2.14 19.08
N TYR A 151 0.19 2.28 19.34
CA TYR A 151 -0.59 3.41 18.83
C TYR A 151 -0.09 4.77 19.33
N ALA A 152 0.32 4.86 20.59
CA ALA A 152 0.88 6.09 21.15
C ALA A 152 2.18 6.48 20.43
N GLU A 153 3.08 5.52 20.18
CA GLU A 153 4.32 5.75 19.46
C GLU A 153 4.06 6.11 17.97
N ALA A 154 3.15 5.42 17.31
CA ALA A 154 2.76 5.74 15.93
C ALA A 154 2.25 7.18 15.81
N ASN A 155 1.39 7.61 16.72
CA ASN A 155 0.87 8.99 16.76
C ASN A 155 1.97 10.01 17.06
N ARG A 156 2.92 9.68 17.95
CA ARG A 156 4.08 10.53 18.24
C ARG A 156 4.93 10.75 16.99
N LEU A 157 5.25 9.67 16.28
CA LEU A 157 6.03 9.70 15.03
C LEU A 157 5.29 10.51 13.95
N ARG A 158 4.00 10.27 13.77
CA ARG A 158 3.20 10.98 12.77
C ARG A 158 3.16 12.48 13.03
N ARG A 159 3.02 12.91 14.29
CA ARG A 159 3.04 14.34 14.65
C ARG A 159 4.39 14.99 14.33
N SER A 160 5.50 14.27 14.39
CA SER A 160 6.81 14.82 14.04
C SER A 160 6.95 15.09 12.54
N VAL A 161 6.15 14.41 11.70
CA VAL A 161 6.15 14.57 10.24
C VAL A 161 5.14 15.63 9.79
N VAL A 162 3.97 15.66 10.44
CA VAL A 162 2.91 16.62 10.13
C VAL A 162 3.14 17.87 11.00
N ARG A 163 3.85 18.87 10.50
CA ARG A 163 3.83 20.19 11.09
C ARG A 163 2.44 20.77 10.84
N TYR A 164 1.64 20.83 11.90
CA TYR A 164 0.41 21.59 11.88
C TYR A 164 0.80 23.06 12.06
N ASP A 165 0.81 23.82 10.98
CA ASP A 165 0.84 25.28 11.05
C ASP A 165 -0.58 25.74 11.40
N ALA A 166 -0.76 26.19 12.65
CA ALA A 166 -2.04 26.72 13.12
C ALA A 166 -2.15 28.24 12.87
N GLU A 167 -1.26 28.81 12.04
CA GLU A 167 -1.19 30.26 11.75
C GLU A 167 -1.62 30.63 10.32
N ASP A 168 -2.28 29.72 9.57
CA ASP A 168 -2.93 30.05 8.29
C ASP A 168 -4.46 30.06 8.38
#